data_6d765768378c5247323f43831a4ddf8d
#
_entry.id   6d765768378c5247323f43831a4ddf8d
#
_cell.length_a   1.000
_cell.length_b   1.000
_cell.length_c   1.000
_cell.angle_alpha   90.00
_cell.angle_beta   90.00
_cell.angle_gamma   90.00
#
_symmetry.space_group_name_H-M   'P 1'
#
loop_
_entity.id
_entity.type
_entity.pdbx_description
1 polymer ?
#
loop_
_entity_poly.entity_id
_entity_poly.type
_entity_poly.pdbx_seq_one_letter_code
_entity_poly.pdbx_strand_id
1 'polypeptide(L)'
;MTHTSTNEDPRGLPWAGLLALAVAGFVTVLTETVPAGLLPQISNGLDVSQATTGQLVTVYAAGSMLAAIPLTALTRRWPRRPVLLATVLSVVAANAVTAASPWFALTFTGRLIAGLGAGLQWAMIAGYAMRMVPEASKGRALAISMGGVPLALAVGVPAGTALGTSIGWRSTFAVMAAIGLIVTLWARAALPPIAGEAAHERVPVKRVLRQPGITVLMLVAFAFEVGHMNMYTYIASFLSSSGLENRVDVVLFVFGLAAITGLWLTGALIDRHLRAVVLTTFAAFTGAMALLATLASSPVTTVAAIAVWGMALGAAPTMLQAASARAAGSAMEIAQSMLVTMLNAGMAAGPFLGGALYAAHGTSPLPWTSLGLFAAVLALSAAMGRTAFPATADARAESPAPQEQPADALATTSRTAG
;
A
#
# COMPACT_ATOMS: atom_id res chain seq x y z
N MET A 1 24.90 -5.56 -47.28
CA MET A 1 23.87 -5.28 -46.32
C MET A 1 23.95 -6.31 -45.20
N THR A 2 24.73 -5.99 -44.18
CA THR A 2 24.97 -6.87 -43.03
C THR A 2 23.97 -6.50 -41.95
N HIS A 3 22.99 -7.38 -41.72
CA HIS A 3 22.11 -7.33 -40.55
C HIS A 3 22.96 -7.54 -39.30
N THR A 4 23.26 -6.49 -38.60
CA THR A 4 23.72 -6.55 -37.22
C THR A 4 22.53 -7.01 -36.35
N SER A 5 22.49 -8.32 -36.07
CA SER A 5 21.68 -8.88 -35.03
C SER A 5 22.12 -8.22 -33.72
N THR A 6 21.26 -7.38 -33.13
CA THR A 6 21.38 -6.91 -31.75
C THR A 6 21.37 -8.13 -30.86
N ASN A 7 22.52 -8.43 -30.31
CA ASN A 7 22.76 -9.46 -29.31
C ASN A 7 21.84 -9.19 -28.11
N GLU A 8 20.69 -9.85 -28.03
CA GLU A 8 19.89 -9.92 -26.83
C GLU A 8 20.73 -10.63 -25.76
N ASP A 9 21.26 -9.87 -24.83
CA ASP A 9 22.05 -10.37 -23.71
C ASP A 9 21.16 -11.33 -22.89
N PRO A 10 21.49 -12.62 -22.78
CA PRO A 10 20.67 -13.62 -22.10
C PRO A 10 20.78 -13.52 -20.58
N ARG A 11 21.02 -12.35 -20.04
CA ARG A 11 21.03 -12.16 -18.57
C ARG A 11 19.60 -12.32 -18.07
N GLY A 12 19.34 -13.44 -17.42
CA GLY A 12 18.10 -13.68 -16.69
C GLY A 12 17.83 -12.56 -15.70
N LEU A 13 16.59 -12.48 -15.19
CA LEU A 13 16.19 -11.48 -14.20
C LEU A 13 17.24 -11.36 -13.08
N PRO A 14 17.59 -10.13 -12.64
CA PRO A 14 18.55 -9.91 -11.54
C PRO A 14 17.90 -10.24 -10.18
N TRP A 15 17.65 -11.53 -9.96
CA TRP A 15 16.92 -12.05 -8.82
C TRP A 15 17.42 -11.52 -7.48
N ALA A 16 18.75 -11.49 -7.28
CA ALA A 16 19.34 -11.01 -6.02
C ALA A 16 18.93 -9.56 -5.70
N GLY A 17 18.92 -8.67 -6.70
CA GLY A 17 18.51 -7.29 -6.52
C GLY A 17 17.00 -7.14 -6.34
N LEU A 18 16.20 -7.86 -7.14
CA LEU A 18 14.73 -7.81 -7.03
C LEU A 18 14.23 -8.36 -5.70
N LEU A 19 14.81 -9.46 -5.22
CA LEU A 19 14.50 -10.03 -3.91
C LEU A 19 14.97 -9.12 -2.76
N ALA A 20 16.12 -8.45 -2.89
CA ALA A 20 16.55 -7.47 -1.91
C ALA A 20 15.54 -6.30 -1.78
N LEU A 21 14.97 -5.82 -2.90
CA LEU A 21 13.89 -4.83 -2.90
C LEU A 21 12.61 -5.38 -2.25
N ALA A 22 12.23 -6.62 -2.55
CA ALA A 22 11.06 -7.26 -1.96
C ALA A 22 11.18 -7.40 -0.45
N VAL A 23 12.35 -7.84 0.05
CA VAL A 23 12.58 -7.99 1.49
C VAL A 23 12.73 -6.63 2.18
N ALA A 24 13.26 -5.60 1.51
CA ALA A 24 13.24 -4.24 2.02
C ALA A 24 11.80 -3.73 2.19
N GLY A 25 10.93 -3.94 1.21
CA GLY A 25 9.49 -3.65 1.31
C GLY A 25 8.81 -4.45 2.42
N PHE A 26 9.12 -5.73 2.54
CA PHE A 26 8.64 -6.61 3.63
C PHE A 26 8.95 -6.03 5.02
N VAL A 27 10.22 -5.66 5.30
CA VAL A 27 10.62 -5.08 6.59
C VAL A 27 9.92 -3.73 6.85
N THR A 28 9.73 -2.95 5.81
CA THR A 28 9.03 -1.65 5.90
C THR A 28 7.57 -1.84 6.29
N VAL A 29 6.85 -2.78 5.66
CA VAL A 29 5.46 -3.13 6.02
C VAL A 29 5.38 -3.67 7.45
N LEU A 30 6.32 -4.54 7.86
CA LEU A 30 6.36 -5.02 9.24
C LEU A 30 6.54 -3.88 10.24
N THR A 31 7.46 -2.97 9.96
CA THR A 31 7.71 -1.80 10.82
C THR A 31 6.44 -0.96 10.97
N GLU A 32 5.64 -0.86 9.92
CA GLU A 32 4.40 -0.12 9.91
C GLU A 32 3.29 -0.80 10.71
N THR A 33 3.08 -2.11 10.50
CA THR A 33 1.86 -2.81 10.88
C THR A 33 1.96 -3.65 12.16
N VAL A 34 3.14 -4.16 12.52
CA VAL A 34 3.37 -4.96 13.75
C VAL A 34 2.94 -4.24 15.03
N PRO A 35 3.11 -2.90 15.19
CA PRO A 35 2.62 -2.21 16.37
C PRO A 35 1.13 -2.40 16.67
N ALA A 36 0.29 -2.58 15.65
CA ALA A 36 -1.15 -2.84 15.86
C ALA A 36 -1.41 -4.19 16.56
N GLY A 37 -0.63 -5.23 16.22
CA GLY A 37 -0.71 -6.54 16.85
C GLY A 37 -0.14 -6.58 18.28
N LEU A 38 0.76 -5.66 18.62
CA LEU A 38 1.45 -5.57 19.92
C LEU A 38 1.06 -4.34 20.73
N LEU A 39 -0.03 -3.68 20.36
CA LEU A 39 -0.42 -2.40 20.94
C LEU A 39 -0.57 -2.43 22.47
N PRO A 40 -1.24 -3.43 23.10
CA PRO A 40 -1.31 -3.52 24.55
C PRO A 40 0.06 -3.69 25.23
N GLN A 41 0.95 -4.53 24.66
CA GLN A 41 2.27 -4.80 25.20
C GLN A 41 3.18 -3.56 25.11
N ILE A 42 3.11 -2.81 24.02
CA ILE A 42 3.85 -1.56 23.85
C ILE A 42 3.34 -0.50 24.82
N SER A 43 2.01 -0.38 24.97
CA SER A 43 1.34 0.52 25.92
C SER A 43 1.84 0.29 27.36
N ASN A 44 1.79 -0.96 27.81
CA ASN A 44 2.27 -1.34 29.13
C ASN A 44 3.78 -1.13 29.29
N GLY A 45 4.57 -1.43 28.25
CA GLY A 45 6.03 -1.33 28.30
C GLY A 45 6.59 0.10 28.22
N LEU A 46 5.77 1.07 27.80
CA LEU A 46 6.12 2.51 27.72
C LEU A 46 5.34 3.34 28.75
N ASP A 47 4.49 2.71 29.57
CA ASP A 47 3.65 3.35 30.58
C ASP A 47 2.78 4.50 30.02
N VAL A 48 2.10 4.22 28.88
CA VAL A 48 1.18 5.16 28.22
C VAL A 48 -0.11 4.45 27.85
N SER A 49 -1.18 5.22 27.61
CA SER A 49 -2.46 4.65 27.20
C SER A 49 -2.36 3.96 25.83
N GLN A 50 -3.24 3.00 25.55
CA GLN A 50 -3.33 2.35 24.26
C GLN A 50 -3.71 3.35 23.14
N ALA A 51 -4.54 4.35 23.45
CA ALA A 51 -4.84 5.45 22.54
C ALA A 51 -3.57 6.24 22.15
N THR A 52 -2.71 6.55 23.14
CA THR A 52 -1.42 7.21 22.92
C THR A 52 -0.49 6.31 22.11
N THR A 53 -0.46 5.01 22.41
CA THR A 53 0.36 4.04 21.66
C THR A 53 -0.06 3.95 20.19
N GLY A 54 -1.36 4.03 19.89
CA GLY A 54 -1.86 4.06 18.51
C GLY A 54 -1.31 5.24 17.68
N GLN A 55 -0.93 6.36 18.34
CA GLN A 55 -0.31 7.50 17.65
C GLN A 55 1.08 7.19 17.07
N LEU A 56 1.71 6.06 17.48
CA LEU A 56 2.94 5.57 16.84
C LEU A 56 2.68 5.12 15.39
N VAL A 57 1.48 4.65 15.06
CA VAL A 57 1.07 4.33 13.68
C VAL A 57 0.74 5.62 12.93
N THR A 58 -0.01 6.54 13.56
CA THR A 58 -0.32 7.86 12.99
C THR A 58 0.94 8.62 12.57
N VAL A 59 1.94 8.73 13.46
CA VAL A 59 3.15 9.53 13.19
C VAL A 59 4.01 8.88 12.09
N TYR A 60 4.06 7.56 12.03
CA TYR A 60 4.73 6.85 10.94
C TYR A 60 4.08 7.16 9.59
N ALA A 61 2.76 7.02 9.48
CA ALA A 61 2.00 7.29 8.28
C ALA A 61 2.07 8.78 7.87
N ALA A 62 1.99 9.70 8.84
CA ALA A 62 2.18 11.13 8.62
C ALA A 62 3.59 11.44 8.07
N GLY A 63 4.62 10.81 8.63
CA GLY A 63 5.99 10.90 8.13
C GLY A 63 6.09 10.42 6.69
N SER A 64 5.50 9.26 6.38
CA SER A 64 5.48 8.68 5.02
C SER A 64 4.79 9.62 4.03
N MET A 65 3.63 10.15 4.37
CA MET A 65 2.88 11.10 3.54
C MET A 65 3.68 12.39 3.29
N LEU A 66 4.24 12.99 4.34
CA LEU A 66 5.00 14.24 4.26
C LEU A 66 6.31 14.09 3.47
N ALA A 67 6.90 12.89 3.49
CA ALA A 67 8.16 12.61 2.80
C ALA A 67 7.99 12.25 1.32
N ALA A 68 6.90 11.58 0.95
CA ALA A 68 6.75 10.95 -0.35
C ALA A 68 6.99 11.92 -1.53
N ILE A 69 6.41 13.11 -1.50
CA ILE A 69 6.57 14.11 -2.58
C ILE A 69 7.83 14.95 -2.38
N PRO A 70 8.05 15.64 -1.22
CA PRO A 70 9.16 16.57 -1.09
C PRO A 70 10.54 15.88 -1.07
N LEU A 71 10.68 14.74 -0.35
CA LEU A 71 11.96 14.04 -0.33
C LEU A 71 12.28 13.39 -1.68
N THR A 72 11.28 12.86 -2.37
CA THR A 72 11.46 12.35 -3.75
C THR A 72 11.93 13.47 -4.67
N ALA A 73 11.32 14.65 -4.61
CA ALA A 73 11.71 15.81 -5.42
C ALA A 73 13.13 16.30 -5.07
N LEU A 74 13.47 16.36 -3.78
CA LEU A 74 14.79 16.81 -3.30
C LEU A 74 15.90 15.85 -3.70
N THR A 75 15.67 14.54 -3.54
CA THR A 75 16.68 13.50 -3.80
C THR A 75 16.71 13.03 -5.25
N ARG A 76 15.83 13.52 -6.11
CA ARG A 76 15.64 13.06 -7.50
C ARG A 76 16.94 13.04 -8.31
N ARG A 77 17.80 14.04 -8.13
CA ARG A 77 19.10 14.17 -8.83
C ARG A 77 20.22 13.32 -8.22
N TRP A 78 20.00 12.78 -7.01
CA TRP A 78 21.02 12.01 -6.32
C TRP A 78 21.10 10.57 -6.88
N PRO A 79 22.26 9.92 -6.78
CA PRO A 79 22.38 8.51 -7.13
C PRO A 79 21.37 7.67 -6.36
N ARG A 80 20.58 6.85 -7.06
CA ARG A 80 19.40 6.19 -6.47
C ARG A 80 19.75 5.15 -5.42
N ARG A 81 20.88 4.43 -5.61
CA ARG A 81 21.31 3.37 -4.69
C ARG A 81 21.62 3.88 -3.28
N PRO A 82 22.48 4.89 -3.05
CA PRO A 82 22.71 5.41 -1.70
C PRO A 82 21.44 5.98 -1.07
N VAL A 83 20.56 6.63 -1.84
CA VAL A 83 19.27 7.12 -1.32
C VAL A 83 18.40 5.97 -0.83
N LEU A 84 18.25 4.90 -1.61
CA LEU A 84 17.48 3.71 -1.20
C LEU A 84 18.09 3.04 0.04
N LEU A 85 19.40 2.89 0.10
CA LEU A 85 20.06 2.34 1.29
C LEU A 85 19.84 3.22 2.54
N ALA A 86 19.87 4.53 2.38
CA ALA A 86 19.58 5.47 3.47
C ALA A 86 18.12 5.33 3.98
N THR A 87 17.14 5.07 3.10
CA THR A 87 15.76 4.83 3.53
C THR A 87 15.62 3.53 4.32
N VAL A 88 16.25 2.44 3.88
CA VAL A 88 16.25 1.18 4.64
C VAL A 88 16.97 1.36 5.99
N LEU A 89 18.11 2.06 6.01
CA LEU A 89 18.84 2.36 7.25
C LEU A 89 18.03 3.23 8.22
N SER A 90 17.20 4.15 7.75
CA SER A 90 16.31 4.93 8.62
C SER A 90 15.28 4.03 9.32
N VAL A 91 14.74 3.02 8.62
CA VAL A 91 13.85 2.02 9.20
C VAL A 91 14.59 1.13 10.20
N VAL A 92 15.81 0.71 9.89
CA VAL A 92 16.68 -0.04 10.82
C VAL A 92 16.94 0.75 12.10
N ALA A 93 17.38 1.99 11.97
CA ALA A 93 17.67 2.86 13.12
C ALA A 93 16.42 3.09 13.99
N ALA A 94 15.27 3.33 13.36
CA ALA A 94 14.02 3.51 14.07
C ALA A 94 13.56 2.24 14.82
N ASN A 95 13.71 1.06 14.22
CA ASN A 95 13.42 -0.20 14.89
C ASN A 95 14.39 -0.45 16.06
N ALA A 96 15.68 -0.15 15.89
CA ALA A 96 16.68 -0.26 16.96
C ALA A 96 16.36 0.71 18.12
N VAL A 97 16.00 1.96 17.80
CA VAL A 97 15.55 2.95 18.79
C VAL A 97 14.31 2.45 19.52
N THR A 98 13.30 1.94 18.78
CA THR A 98 12.07 1.40 19.37
C THR A 98 12.34 0.20 20.30
N ALA A 99 13.27 -0.68 19.92
CA ALA A 99 13.67 -1.81 20.75
C ALA A 99 14.37 -1.40 22.06
N ALA A 100 15.22 -0.37 22.01
CA ALA A 100 16.05 0.06 23.14
C ALA A 100 15.41 1.15 24.00
N SER A 101 14.44 1.91 23.47
CA SER A 101 13.89 3.09 24.15
C SER A 101 13.00 2.73 25.33
N PRO A 102 13.23 3.33 26.53
CA PRO A 102 12.28 3.27 27.63
C PRO A 102 11.21 4.39 27.55
N TRP A 103 11.33 5.36 26.65
CA TRP A 103 10.50 6.55 26.61
C TRP A 103 9.64 6.62 25.34
N PHE A 104 8.36 6.94 25.52
CA PHE A 104 7.43 7.11 24.40
C PHE A 104 7.91 8.16 23.39
N ALA A 105 8.39 9.33 23.86
CA ALA A 105 8.84 10.42 22.99
C ALA A 105 9.98 10.01 22.03
N LEU A 106 10.93 9.21 22.51
CA LEU A 106 12.03 8.70 21.67
C LEU A 106 11.53 7.69 20.66
N THR A 107 10.64 6.78 21.08
CA THR A 107 9.97 5.82 20.17
C THR A 107 9.15 6.57 19.11
N PHE A 108 8.37 7.57 19.50
CA PHE A 108 7.58 8.42 18.60
C PHE A 108 8.45 9.12 17.55
N THR A 109 9.58 9.71 17.96
CA THR A 109 10.55 10.33 17.04
C THR A 109 11.15 9.29 16.08
N GLY A 110 11.52 8.12 16.58
CA GLY A 110 12.00 7.00 15.76
C GLY A 110 10.96 6.61 14.70
N ARG A 111 9.68 6.50 15.09
CA ARG A 111 8.57 6.19 14.18
C ARG A 111 8.38 7.25 13.10
N LEU A 112 8.51 8.54 13.44
CA LEU A 112 8.48 9.62 12.45
C LEU A 112 9.60 9.48 11.42
N ILE A 113 10.84 9.23 11.88
CA ILE A 113 12.02 9.03 11.00
C ILE A 113 11.81 7.79 10.11
N ALA A 114 11.29 6.68 10.66
CA ALA A 114 10.96 5.50 9.87
C ALA A 114 9.92 5.82 8.79
N GLY A 115 8.88 6.57 9.13
CA GLY A 115 7.85 7.01 8.19
C GLY A 115 8.44 7.86 7.06
N LEU A 116 9.27 8.86 7.37
CA LEU A 116 9.96 9.67 6.35
C LEU A 116 10.77 8.79 5.39
N GLY A 117 11.53 7.82 5.91
CA GLY A 117 12.26 6.85 5.09
C GLY A 117 11.36 5.97 4.25
N ALA A 118 10.29 5.44 4.83
CA ALA A 118 9.33 4.57 4.16
C ALA A 118 8.62 5.26 2.99
N GLY A 119 8.18 6.51 3.16
CA GLY A 119 7.54 7.28 2.09
C GLY A 119 8.45 7.46 0.88
N LEU A 120 9.73 7.78 1.11
CA LEU A 120 10.71 7.88 0.04
C LEU A 120 11.05 6.50 -0.56
N GLN A 121 11.12 5.45 0.27
CA GLN A 121 11.38 4.08 -0.18
C GLN A 121 10.30 3.57 -1.13
N TRP A 122 9.01 3.73 -0.79
CA TRP A 122 7.89 3.33 -1.64
C TRP A 122 7.89 4.05 -2.98
N ALA A 123 8.23 5.33 -3.00
CA ALA A 123 8.35 6.09 -4.24
C ALA A 123 9.49 5.58 -5.16
N MET A 124 10.46 4.85 -4.59
CA MET A 124 11.65 4.40 -5.33
C MET A 124 11.62 2.94 -5.75
N ILE A 125 11.04 2.01 -4.98
CA ILE A 125 11.15 0.56 -5.20
C ILE A 125 10.71 0.17 -6.60
N ALA A 126 9.53 0.61 -7.04
CA ALA A 126 8.97 0.27 -8.35
C ALA A 126 9.86 0.77 -9.50
N GLY A 127 10.24 2.05 -9.45
CA GLY A 127 11.11 2.66 -10.45
C GLY A 127 12.50 2.02 -10.50
N TYR A 128 13.05 1.65 -9.34
CA TYR A 128 14.34 0.96 -9.25
C TYR A 128 14.28 -0.43 -9.90
N ALA A 129 13.26 -1.24 -9.54
CA ALA A 129 13.08 -2.58 -10.10
C ALA A 129 12.94 -2.56 -11.63
N MET A 130 12.12 -1.64 -12.16
CA MET A 130 11.91 -1.51 -13.60
C MET A 130 13.16 -1.04 -14.36
N ARG A 131 14.05 -0.27 -13.74
CA ARG A 131 15.31 0.21 -14.36
C ARG A 131 16.43 -0.84 -14.33
N MET A 132 16.25 -1.96 -13.64
CA MET A 132 17.20 -3.08 -13.60
C MET A 132 17.01 -4.09 -14.72
N VAL A 133 15.94 -4.00 -15.49
CA VAL A 133 15.54 -5.01 -16.48
C VAL A 133 15.11 -4.37 -17.81
N PRO A 134 15.18 -5.13 -18.93
CA PRO A 134 14.62 -4.72 -20.22
C PRO A 134 13.10 -4.50 -20.17
N GLU A 135 12.55 -3.74 -21.13
CA GLU A 135 11.12 -3.36 -21.20
C GLU A 135 10.18 -4.56 -21.07
N ALA A 136 10.46 -5.64 -21.79
CA ALA A 136 9.65 -6.86 -21.78
C ALA A 136 9.55 -7.56 -20.40
N SER A 137 10.46 -7.26 -19.47
CA SER A 137 10.53 -7.87 -18.13
C SER A 137 10.11 -6.95 -17.00
N LYS A 138 9.74 -5.69 -17.26
CA LYS A 138 9.40 -4.70 -16.24
C LYS A 138 8.23 -5.12 -15.35
N GLY A 139 7.19 -5.70 -15.93
CA GLY A 139 6.04 -6.21 -15.16
C GLY A 139 6.43 -7.33 -14.16
N ARG A 140 7.30 -8.25 -14.60
CA ARG A 140 7.81 -9.33 -13.72
C ARG A 140 8.71 -8.78 -12.62
N ALA A 141 9.60 -7.85 -12.95
CA ALA A 141 10.46 -7.20 -11.95
C ALA A 141 9.65 -6.45 -10.90
N LEU A 142 8.60 -5.72 -11.31
CA LEU A 142 7.68 -5.04 -10.41
C LEU A 142 6.94 -6.04 -9.50
N ALA A 143 6.39 -7.12 -10.06
CA ALA A 143 5.69 -8.15 -9.29
C ALA A 143 6.59 -8.80 -8.23
N ILE A 144 7.84 -9.13 -8.57
CA ILE A 144 8.81 -9.71 -7.64
C ILE A 144 9.15 -8.71 -6.53
N SER A 145 9.48 -7.47 -6.88
CA SER A 145 9.91 -6.45 -5.90
C SER A 145 8.78 -6.03 -4.96
N MET A 146 7.51 -6.09 -5.42
CA MET A 146 6.33 -5.80 -4.58
C MET A 146 5.78 -7.02 -3.82
N GLY A 147 6.26 -8.23 -4.14
CA GLY A 147 5.84 -9.47 -3.49
C GLY A 147 6.13 -9.54 -1.98
N GLY A 148 7.03 -8.69 -1.49
CA GLY A 148 7.30 -8.54 -0.05
C GLY A 148 6.10 -8.04 0.75
N VAL A 149 5.23 -7.22 0.16
CA VAL A 149 4.06 -6.63 0.85
C VAL A 149 3.05 -7.69 1.30
N PRO A 150 2.47 -8.51 0.40
CA PRO A 150 1.52 -9.54 0.81
C PRO A 150 2.15 -10.59 1.73
N LEU A 151 3.43 -10.91 1.55
CA LEU A 151 4.15 -11.83 2.42
C LEU A 151 4.31 -11.25 3.83
N ALA A 152 4.58 -9.95 3.95
CA ALA A 152 4.65 -9.27 5.24
C ALA A 152 3.31 -9.35 5.99
N LEU A 153 2.20 -9.05 5.32
CA LEU A 153 0.87 -9.08 5.93
C LEU A 153 0.44 -10.49 6.32
N ALA A 154 0.70 -11.49 5.46
CA ALA A 154 0.22 -12.86 5.68
C ALA A 154 1.05 -13.66 6.69
N VAL A 155 2.36 -13.46 6.70
CA VAL A 155 3.29 -14.27 7.52
C VAL A 155 4.06 -13.38 8.50
N GLY A 156 4.55 -12.26 8.04
CA GLY A 156 5.45 -11.41 8.81
C GLY A 156 4.77 -10.77 10.02
N VAL A 157 3.58 -10.21 9.85
CA VAL A 157 2.83 -9.56 10.95
C VAL A 157 2.40 -10.57 12.01
N PRO A 158 1.78 -11.73 11.66
CA PRO A 158 1.49 -12.77 12.65
C PRO A 158 2.74 -13.28 13.37
N ALA A 159 3.81 -13.57 12.64
CA ALA A 159 5.06 -14.05 13.24
C ALA A 159 5.69 -12.98 14.16
N GLY A 160 5.69 -11.72 13.76
CA GLY A 160 6.14 -10.59 14.58
C GLY A 160 5.30 -10.39 15.83
N THR A 161 3.98 -10.57 15.72
CA THR A 161 3.06 -10.52 16.87
C THR A 161 3.30 -11.70 17.82
N ALA A 162 3.40 -12.93 17.31
CA ALA A 162 3.70 -14.13 18.10
C ALA A 162 5.06 -14.00 18.80
N LEU A 163 6.08 -13.49 18.12
CA LEU A 163 7.39 -13.24 18.74
C LEU A 163 7.28 -12.22 19.87
N GLY A 164 6.56 -11.11 19.64
CA GLY A 164 6.41 -10.05 20.63
C GLY A 164 5.60 -10.44 21.85
N THR A 165 4.63 -11.34 21.71
CA THR A 165 3.85 -11.87 22.83
C THR A 165 4.64 -12.91 23.64
N SER A 166 5.55 -13.69 22.98
CA SER A 166 6.29 -14.76 23.63
C SER A 166 7.59 -14.31 24.33
N ILE A 167 8.38 -13.44 23.68
CA ILE A 167 9.69 -12.99 24.20
C ILE A 167 9.78 -11.45 24.38
N GLY A 168 8.65 -10.78 24.28
CA GLY A 168 8.52 -9.34 24.47
C GLY A 168 8.60 -8.51 23.19
N TRP A 169 7.79 -7.46 23.15
CA TRP A 169 7.65 -6.60 21.97
C TRP A 169 8.96 -5.91 21.52
N ARG A 170 9.86 -5.59 22.48
CA ARG A 170 11.18 -5.01 22.17
C ARG A 170 12.04 -5.95 21.33
N SER A 171 11.97 -7.25 21.62
CA SER A 171 12.70 -8.28 20.87
C SER A 171 12.24 -8.36 19.41
N THR A 172 10.96 -8.18 19.13
CA THR A 172 10.45 -8.11 17.75
C THR A 172 11.09 -6.96 16.97
N PHE A 173 11.14 -5.77 17.56
CA PHE A 173 11.78 -4.62 16.91
C PHE A 173 13.30 -4.79 16.76
N ALA A 174 13.97 -5.43 17.72
CA ALA A 174 15.39 -5.78 17.60
C ALA A 174 15.65 -6.76 16.45
N VAL A 175 14.82 -7.80 16.31
CA VAL A 175 14.88 -8.76 15.19
C VAL A 175 14.63 -8.06 13.86
N MET A 176 13.62 -7.17 13.79
CA MET A 176 13.34 -6.39 12.58
C MET A 176 14.51 -5.46 12.21
N ALA A 177 15.16 -4.84 13.20
CA ALA A 177 16.37 -4.04 12.98
C ALA A 177 17.51 -4.90 12.43
N ALA A 178 17.74 -6.08 12.99
CA ALA A 178 18.78 -7.01 12.54
C ALA A 178 18.51 -7.50 11.11
N ILE A 179 17.28 -7.92 10.79
CA ILE A 179 16.89 -8.30 9.42
C ILE A 179 17.09 -7.12 8.46
N GLY A 180 16.63 -5.92 8.83
CA GLY A 180 16.79 -4.72 8.01
C GLY A 180 18.26 -4.37 7.74
N LEU A 181 19.16 -4.58 8.71
CA LEU A 181 20.60 -4.40 8.54
C LEU A 181 21.16 -5.41 7.55
N ILE A 182 20.81 -6.69 7.67
CA ILE A 182 21.20 -7.75 6.72
C ILE A 182 20.71 -7.40 5.32
N VAL A 183 19.46 -6.95 5.18
CA VAL A 183 18.88 -6.50 3.90
C VAL A 183 19.63 -5.31 3.34
N THR A 184 20.04 -4.36 4.16
CA THR A 184 20.83 -3.20 3.73
C THR A 184 22.18 -3.63 3.14
N LEU A 185 22.88 -4.56 3.80
CA LEU A 185 24.14 -5.10 3.33
C LEU A 185 23.96 -5.90 2.03
N TRP A 186 22.92 -6.73 1.95
CA TRP A 186 22.55 -7.46 0.75
C TRP A 186 22.19 -6.51 -0.41
N ALA A 187 21.31 -5.52 -0.18
CA ALA A 187 20.95 -4.53 -1.18
C ALA A 187 22.17 -3.73 -1.68
N ARG A 188 23.11 -3.39 -0.77
CA ARG A 188 24.38 -2.76 -1.14
C ARG A 188 25.20 -3.62 -2.11
N ALA A 189 25.21 -4.94 -1.94
CA ALA A 189 25.95 -5.86 -2.78
C ALA A 189 25.23 -6.17 -4.10
N ALA A 190 23.90 -6.32 -4.06
CA ALA A 190 23.09 -6.84 -5.17
C ALA A 190 22.50 -5.77 -6.09
N LEU A 191 22.32 -4.52 -5.61
CA LEU A 191 21.71 -3.47 -6.42
C LEU A 191 22.77 -2.74 -7.28
N PRO A 192 22.54 -2.58 -8.61
CA PRO A 192 23.42 -1.81 -9.47
C PRO A 192 23.35 -0.31 -9.13
N PRO A 193 24.42 0.46 -9.36
CA PRO A 193 24.35 1.91 -9.24
C PRO A 193 23.47 2.48 -10.36
N ILE A 194 22.44 3.23 -9.98
CA ILE A 194 21.53 3.91 -10.90
C ILE A 194 21.67 5.42 -10.69
N ALA A 195 21.89 6.17 -11.78
CA ALA A 195 21.97 7.62 -11.76
C ALA A 195 20.62 8.26 -11.37
N GLY A 196 20.66 9.46 -10.80
CA GLY A 196 19.48 10.29 -10.58
C GLY A 196 18.80 10.68 -11.90
N GLU A 197 17.60 11.20 -11.80
CA GLU A 197 16.79 11.61 -12.95
C GLU A 197 16.95 13.11 -13.25
N ALA A 198 16.91 13.48 -14.54
CA ALA A 198 16.77 14.86 -14.95
C ALA A 198 15.36 15.40 -14.60
N ALA A 199 15.24 16.71 -14.45
CA ALA A 199 13.94 17.35 -14.20
C ALA A 199 13.04 17.21 -15.43
N HIS A 200 11.90 16.55 -15.30
CA HIS A 200 10.84 16.53 -16.31
C HIS A 200 9.81 17.63 -16.03
N GLU A 201 9.15 18.11 -17.07
CA GLU A 201 8.06 19.09 -16.94
C GLU A 201 6.92 18.52 -16.08
N ARG A 202 6.40 19.36 -15.19
CA ARG A 202 5.32 18.97 -14.26
C ARG A 202 3.97 19.23 -14.90
N VAL A 203 3.15 18.21 -15.06
CA VAL A 203 1.70 18.41 -15.32
C VAL A 203 1.04 18.92 -14.03
N PRO A 204 0.23 19.99 -14.08
CA PRO A 204 -0.38 20.53 -12.86
C PRO A 204 -1.42 19.56 -12.26
N VAL A 205 -1.25 19.19 -11.00
CA VAL A 205 -2.17 18.32 -10.22
C VAL A 205 -3.63 18.80 -10.31
N LYS A 206 -3.85 20.12 -10.30
CA LYS A 206 -5.19 20.75 -10.42
C LYS A 206 -5.93 20.35 -11.71
N ARG A 207 -5.20 20.08 -12.79
CA ARG A 207 -5.80 19.63 -14.06
C ARG A 207 -6.31 18.20 -13.96
N VAL A 208 -5.58 17.33 -13.25
CA VAL A 208 -5.96 15.92 -13.05
C VAL A 208 -7.16 15.81 -12.11
N LEU A 209 -7.19 16.58 -11.02
CA LEU A 209 -8.33 16.64 -10.09
C LEU A 209 -9.66 17.03 -10.77
N ARG A 210 -9.60 17.79 -11.86
CA ARG A 210 -10.80 18.19 -12.60
C ARG A 210 -11.33 17.12 -13.57
N GLN A 211 -10.60 16.03 -13.75
CA GLN A 211 -11.08 14.91 -14.57
C GLN A 211 -12.28 14.23 -13.90
N PRO A 212 -13.31 13.85 -14.67
CA PRO A 212 -14.48 13.17 -14.12
C PRO A 212 -14.10 11.89 -13.38
N GLY A 213 -14.63 11.70 -12.17
CA GLY A 213 -14.39 10.52 -11.35
C GLY A 213 -13.11 10.53 -10.50
N ILE A 214 -12.06 11.28 -10.85
CA ILE A 214 -10.79 11.30 -10.08
C ILE A 214 -11.01 11.81 -8.65
N THR A 215 -11.71 12.91 -8.45
CA THR A 215 -11.99 13.46 -7.12
C THR A 215 -12.75 12.44 -6.25
N VAL A 216 -13.75 11.78 -6.83
CA VAL A 216 -14.52 10.74 -6.13
C VAL A 216 -13.64 9.57 -5.75
N LEU A 217 -12.79 9.12 -6.68
CA LEU A 217 -11.83 8.03 -6.41
C LEU A 217 -10.86 8.39 -5.28
N MET A 218 -10.37 9.62 -5.23
CA MET A 218 -9.50 10.10 -4.15
C MET A 218 -10.22 10.13 -2.79
N LEU A 219 -11.47 10.59 -2.76
CA LEU A 219 -12.30 10.57 -1.54
C LEU A 219 -12.61 9.13 -1.08
N VAL A 220 -12.95 8.25 -2.01
CA VAL A 220 -13.16 6.81 -1.74
C VAL A 220 -11.90 6.19 -1.16
N ALA A 221 -10.73 6.43 -1.76
CA ALA A 221 -9.46 5.90 -1.28
C ALA A 221 -9.12 6.41 0.13
N PHE A 222 -9.28 7.70 0.38
CA PHE A 222 -9.05 8.31 1.69
C PHE A 222 -10.00 7.73 2.75
N ALA A 223 -11.32 7.75 2.51
CA ALA A 223 -12.31 7.28 3.48
C ALA A 223 -12.20 5.77 3.75
N PHE A 224 -11.91 4.98 2.71
CA PHE A 224 -11.59 3.56 2.84
C PHE A 224 -10.42 3.34 3.80
N GLU A 225 -9.31 4.03 3.58
CA GLU A 225 -8.10 3.84 4.37
C GLU A 225 -8.29 4.33 5.81
N VAL A 226 -9.02 5.43 6.02
CA VAL A 226 -9.40 5.89 7.37
C VAL A 226 -10.19 4.80 8.11
N GLY A 227 -11.21 4.21 7.47
CA GLY A 227 -12.03 3.16 8.07
C GLY A 227 -11.24 1.89 8.35
N HIS A 228 -10.33 1.52 7.46
CA HIS A 228 -9.45 0.37 7.65
C HIS A 228 -8.51 0.59 8.84
N MET A 229 -7.76 1.67 8.85
CA MET A 229 -6.75 1.96 9.88
C MET A 229 -7.35 2.31 11.23
N ASN A 230 -8.56 2.90 11.28
CA ASN A 230 -9.31 3.12 12.52
C ASN A 230 -9.52 1.80 13.30
N MET A 231 -9.86 0.73 12.60
CA MET A 231 -10.09 -0.59 13.22
C MET A 231 -8.81 -1.40 13.37
N TYR A 232 -7.95 -1.41 12.33
CA TYR A 232 -6.75 -2.25 12.29
C TYR A 232 -5.73 -1.88 13.37
N THR A 233 -5.53 -0.58 13.62
CA THR A 233 -4.57 -0.11 14.62
C THR A 233 -4.88 -0.62 16.02
N TYR A 234 -6.16 -0.76 16.34
CA TYR A 234 -6.64 -1.18 17.67
C TYR A 234 -7.17 -2.62 17.68
N ILE A 235 -6.82 -3.43 16.66
CA ILE A 235 -7.33 -4.80 16.50
C ILE A 235 -7.01 -5.69 17.69
N ALA A 236 -5.78 -5.61 18.23
CA ALA A 236 -5.38 -6.39 19.40
C ALA A 236 -6.21 -6.05 20.64
N SER A 237 -6.49 -4.76 20.85
CA SER A 237 -7.35 -4.29 21.95
C SER A 237 -8.81 -4.68 21.74
N PHE A 238 -9.30 -4.65 20.50
CA PHE A 238 -10.64 -5.10 20.16
C PHE A 238 -10.81 -6.61 20.39
N LEU A 239 -9.82 -7.42 20.01
CA LEU A 239 -9.85 -8.87 20.21
C LEU A 239 -9.88 -9.27 21.69
N SER A 240 -9.33 -8.45 22.60
CA SER A 240 -9.44 -8.69 24.04
C SER A 240 -10.87 -8.61 24.53
N SER A 241 -11.70 -7.73 23.94
CA SER A 241 -13.12 -7.65 24.26
C SER A 241 -13.96 -8.82 23.72
N SER A 242 -13.39 -9.61 22.81
CA SER A 242 -14.01 -10.79 22.18
C SER A 242 -13.50 -12.11 22.75
N GLY A 243 -12.65 -12.09 23.81
CA GLY A 243 -12.04 -13.28 24.41
C GLY A 243 -10.97 -13.93 23.54
N LEU A 244 -10.38 -13.16 22.62
CA LEU A 244 -9.34 -13.61 21.69
C LEU A 244 -7.97 -12.96 21.94
N GLU A 245 -7.75 -12.40 23.14
CA GLU A 245 -6.52 -11.71 23.54
C GLU A 245 -5.26 -12.56 23.40
N ASN A 246 -5.37 -13.87 23.62
CA ASN A 246 -4.28 -14.82 23.52
C ASN A 246 -4.12 -15.44 22.12
N ARG A 247 -4.87 -14.95 21.12
CA ARG A 247 -4.91 -15.48 19.75
C ARG A 247 -4.79 -14.42 18.67
N VAL A 248 -4.26 -13.25 19.02
CA VAL A 248 -4.12 -12.12 18.09
C VAL A 248 -3.27 -12.51 16.87
N ASP A 249 -2.20 -13.25 17.07
CA ASP A 249 -1.32 -13.78 16.03
C ASP A 249 -2.05 -14.70 15.05
N VAL A 250 -2.87 -15.63 15.58
CA VAL A 250 -3.69 -16.54 14.75
C VAL A 250 -4.73 -15.76 13.95
N VAL A 251 -5.40 -14.80 14.58
CA VAL A 251 -6.41 -13.97 13.90
C VAL A 251 -5.78 -13.13 12.80
N LEU A 252 -4.62 -12.54 13.05
CA LEU A 252 -3.86 -11.79 12.05
C LEU A 252 -3.32 -12.69 10.92
N PHE A 253 -2.98 -13.94 11.23
CA PHE A 253 -2.63 -14.93 10.21
C PHE A 253 -3.80 -15.26 9.29
N VAL A 254 -5.00 -15.49 9.86
CA VAL A 254 -6.25 -15.70 9.09
C VAL A 254 -6.54 -14.49 8.22
N PHE A 255 -6.42 -13.28 8.78
CA PHE A 255 -6.58 -12.02 8.04
C PHE A 255 -5.63 -11.93 6.84
N GLY A 256 -4.34 -12.19 7.06
CA GLY A 256 -3.32 -12.12 6.02
C GLY A 256 -3.50 -13.17 4.92
N LEU A 257 -3.85 -14.43 5.29
CA LEU A 257 -4.15 -15.49 4.33
C LEU A 257 -5.38 -15.16 3.48
N ALA A 258 -6.42 -14.61 4.11
CA ALA A 258 -7.60 -14.13 3.42
C ALA A 258 -7.26 -12.96 2.47
N ALA A 259 -6.34 -12.07 2.85
CA ALA A 259 -5.88 -10.97 1.98
C ALA A 259 -5.16 -11.48 0.72
N ILE A 260 -4.34 -12.51 0.84
CA ILE A 260 -3.73 -13.16 -0.34
C ILE A 260 -4.83 -13.72 -1.24
N THR A 261 -5.82 -14.41 -0.68
CA THR A 261 -6.95 -14.96 -1.44
C THR A 261 -7.70 -13.85 -2.17
N GLY A 262 -7.99 -12.74 -1.51
CA GLY A 262 -8.65 -11.56 -2.09
C GLY A 262 -7.85 -10.93 -3.24
N LEU A 263 -6.53 -10.82 -3.09
CA LEU A 263 -5.64 -10.33 -4.14
C LEU A 263 -5.69 -11.22 -5.40
N TRP A 264 -5.66 -12.54 -5.22
CA TRP A 264 -5.72 -13.49 -6.33
C TRP A 264 -7.08 -13.46 -7.06
N LEU A 265 -8.18 -13.46 -6.31
CA LEU A 265 -9.53 -13.35 -6.88
C LEU A 265 -9.69 -12.04 -7.65
N THR A 266 -9.17 -10.93 -7.10
CA THR A 266 -9.20 -9.63 -7.76
C THR A 266 -8.39 -9.65 -9.04
N GLY A 267 -7.18 -10.17 -9.02
CA GLY A 267 -6.33 -10.29 -10.21
C GLY A 267 -7.01 -11.07 -11.34
N ALA A 268 -7.78 -12.10 -11.02
CA ALA A 268 -8.53 -12.90 -12.01
C ALA A 268 -9.77 -12.19 -12.59
N LEU A 269 -10.40 -11.27 -11.83
CA LEU A 269 -11.69 -10.68 -12.17
C LEU A 269 -11.64 -9.24 -12.63
N ILE A 270 -10.58 -8.49 -12.26
CA ILE A 270 -10.52 -7.03 -12.36
C ILE A 270 -10.57 -6.53 -13.81
N ASP A 271 -9.97 -7.27 -14.74
CA ASP A 271 -9.91 -6.84 -16.13
C ASP A 271 -11.27 -6.84 -16.82
N ARG A 272 -12.15 -7.76 -16.41
CA ARG A 272 -13.48 -7.94 -17.00
C ARG A 272 -14.59 -7.26 -16.20
N HIS A 273 -14.42 -7.16 -14.87
CA HIS A 273 -15.51 -6.81 -13.96
C HIS A 273 -15.11 -5.79 -12.88
N LEU A 274 -14.28 -4.78 -13.23
CA LEU A 274 -13.76 -3.81 -12.25
C LEU A 274 -14.87 -3.25 -11.34
N ARG A 275 -15.98 -2.78 -11.90
CA ARG A 275 -17.08 -2.20 -11.11
C ARG A 275 -17.71 -3.20 -10.14
N ALA A 276 -17.93 -4.45 -10.57
CA ALA A 276 -18.45 -5.48 -9.69
C ALA A 276 -17.47 -5.80 -8.57
N VAL A 277 -16.17 -5.90 -8.87
CA VAL A 277 -15.11 -6.10 -7.86
C VAL A 277 -15.11 -4.96 -6.84
N VAL A 278 -15.19 -3.69 -7.27
CA VAL A 278 -15.26 -2.54 -6.36
C VAL A 278 -16.46 -2.62 -5.43
N LEU A 279 -17.66 -2.84 -5.97
CA LEU A 279 -18.88 -2.88 -5.17
C LEU A 279 -18.92 -4.08 -4.22
N THR A 280 -18.53 -5.28 -4.67
CA THR A 280 -18.47 -6.47 -3.81
C THR A 280 -17.41 -6.33 -2.72
N THR A 281 -16.26 -5.73 -3.01
CA THR A 281 -15.21 -5.48 -2.02
C THR A 281 -15.69 -4.51 -0.94
N PHE A 282 -16.29 -3.37 -1.30
CA PHE A 282 -16.80 -2.44 -0.29
C PHE A 282 -18.04 -2.96 0.44
N ALA A 283 -18.87 -3.78 -0.20
CA ALA A 283 -19.94 -4.50 0.49
C ALA A 283 -19.40 -5.51 1.51
N ALA A 284 -18.31 -6.22 1.18
CA ALA A 284 -17.63 -7.13 2.09
C ALA A 284 -17.03 -6.40 3.29
N PHE A 285 -16.37 -5.25 3.09
CA PHE A 285 -15.91 -4.39 4.19
C PHE A 285 -17.06 -3.95 5.09
N THR A 286 -18.14 -3.45 4.49
CA THR A 286 -19.32 -2.99 5.23
C THR A 286 -19.95 -4.13 6.04
N GLY A 287 -20.13 -5.30 5.43
CA GLY A 287 -20.67 -6.48 6.10
C GLY A 287 -19.78 -7.00 7.23
N ALA A 288 -18.46 -7.03 7.02
CA ALA A 288 -17.51 -7.42 8.05
C ALA A 288 -17.58 -6.47 9.26
N MET A 289 -17.61 -5.16 9.05
CA MET A 289 -17.74 -4.19 10.15
C MET A 289 -19.09 -4.27 10.84
N ALA A 290 -20.17 -4.54 10.11
CA ALA A 290 -21.49 -4.76 10.73
C ALA A 290 -21.49 -5.99 11.65
N LEU A 291 -20.86 -7.09 11.25
CA LEU A 291 -20.69 -8.27 12.08
C LEU A 291 -19.85 -7.97 13.33
N LEU A 292 -18.72 -7.27 13.18
CA LEU A 292 -17.87 -6.89 14.30
C LEU A 292 -18.57 -5.89 15.25
N ALA A 293 -19.42 -5.01 14.73
CA ALA A 293 -20.16 -4.06 15.54
C ALA A 293 -21.30 -4.70 16.37
N THR A 294 -21.92 -5.76 15.85
CA THR A 294 -23.13 -6.34 16.44
C THR A 294 -22.92 -7.68 17.13
N LEU A 295 -21.94 -8.48 16.68
CA LEU A 295 -21.75 -9.88 17.09
C LEU A 295 -20.33 -10.17 17.60
N ALA A 296 -19.60 -9.16 18.07
CA ALA A 296 -18.22 -9.30 18.56
C ALA A 296 -18.06 -10.22 19.79
N SER A 297 -19.14 -10.53 20.52
CA SER A 297 -19.12 -11.46 21.66
C SER A 297 -18.88 -12.92 21.25
N SER A 298 -19.07 -13.26 19.97
CA SER A 298 -18.81 -14.60 19.43
C SER A 298 -17.42 -14.67 18.79
N PRO A 299 -16.48 -15.43 19.34
CA PRO A 299 -15.15 -15.59 18.74
C PRO A 299 -15.18 -16.09 17.29
N VAL A 300 -16.09 -17.02 16.98
CA VAL A 300 -16.23 -17.58 15.62
C VAL A 300 -16.69 -16.50 14.63
N THR A 301 -17.70 -15.72 15.01
CA THR A 301 -18.18 -14.61 14.16
C THR A 301 -17.11 -13.54 13.98
N THR A 302 -16.37 -13.22 15.04
CA THR A 302 -15.25 -12.27 14.98
C THR A 302 -14.17 -12.72 14.00
N VAL A 303 -13.72 -13.98 14.09
CA VAL A 303 -12.71 -14.51 13.17
C VAL A 303 -13.23 -14.57 11.72
N ALA A 304 -14.49 -14.98 11.52
CA ALA A 304 -15.10 -15.01 10.19
C ALA A 304 -15.21 -13.60 9.57
N ALA A 305 -15.65 -12.62 10.35
CA ALA A 305 -15.73 -11.22 9.91
C ALA A 305 -14.33 -10.66 9.57
N ILE A 306 -13.31 -10.96 10.38
CA ILE A 306 -11.92 -10.55 10.13
C ILE A 306 -11.36 -11.24 8.88
N ALA A 307 -11.72 -12.49 8.59
CA ALA A 307 -11.35 -13.16 7.34
C ALA A 307 -11.99 -12.48 6.12
N VAL A 308 -13.28 -12.12 6.18
CA VAL A 308 -13.95 -11.35 5.12
C VAL A 308 -13.30 -9.98 4.94
N TRP A 309 -12.99 -9.29 6.02
CA TRP A 309 -12.28 -8.01 6.00
C TRP A 309 -10.89 -8.15 5.36
N GLY A 310 -10.10 -9.16 5.74
CA GLY A 310 -8.79 -9.44 5.14
C GLY A 310 -8.89 -9.69 3.64
N MET A 311 -9.85 -10.53 3.20
CA MET A 311 -10.10 -10.79 1.77
C MET A 311 -10.41 -9.50 1.00
N ALA A 312 -11.26 -8.65 1.55
CA ALA A 312 -11.59 -7.36 0.95
C ALA A 312 -10.35 -6.43 0.89
N LEU A 313 -9.50 -6.44 1.93
CA LEU A 313 -8.26 -5.65 1.95
C LEU A 313 -7.30 -6.07 0.83
N GLY A 314 -7.15 -7.37 0.57
CA GLY A 314 -6.30 -7.85 -0.50
C GLY A 314 -6.72 -7.36 -1.89
N ALA A 315 -8.01 -7.11 -2.08
CA ALA A 315 -8.57 -6.56 -3.32
C ALA A 315 -8.35 -5.04 -3.47
N ALA A 316 -8.43 -4.29 -2.36
CA ALA A 316 -8.59 -2.84 -2.35
C ALA A 316 -7.47 -2.07 -3.08
N PRO A 317 -6.17 -2.27 -2.82
CA PRO A 317 -5.11 -1.52 -3.51
C PRO A 317 -5.13 -1.74 -5.02
N THR A 318 -5.30 -2.98 -5.45
CA THR A 318 -5.28 -3.35 -6.87
C THR A 318 -6.46 -2.73 -7.62
N MET A 319 -7.67 -2.79 -7.06
CA MET A 319 -8.86 -2.21 -7.70
C MET A 319 -8.80 -0.67 -7.75
N LEU A 320 -8.30 -0.01 -6.69
CA LEU A 320 -8.16 1.44 -6.66
C LEU A 320 -7.11 1.93 -7.66
N GLN A 321 -5.98 1.22 -7.76
CA GLN A 321 -4.94 1.52 -8.75
C GLN A 321 -5.46 1.33 -10.19
N ALA A 322 -6.17 0.22 -10.46
CA ALA A 322 -6.76 -0.01 -11.77
C ALA A 322 -7.81 1.03 -12.14
N ALA A 323 -8.67 1.41 -11.18
CA ALA A 323 -9.65 2.48 -11.38
C ALA A 323 -8.97 3.83 -11.66
N SER A 324 -7.93 4.17 -10.90
CA SER A 324 -7.15 5.39 -11.09
C SER A 324 -6.50 5.45 -12.48
N ALA A 325 -5.89 4.34 -12.91
CA ALA A 325 -5.27 4.25 -14.24
C ALA A 325 -6.28 4.44 -15.37
N ARG A 326 -7.46 3.81 -15.25
CA ARG A 326 -8.53 3.93 -16.28
C ARG A 326 -9.16 5.33 -16.32
N ALA A 327 -9.39 5.95 -15.15
CA ALA A 327 -9.99 7.27 -15.07
C ALA A 327 -9.05 8.40 -15.53
N ALA A 328 -7.74 8.24 -15.35
CA ALA A 328 -6.76 9.29 -15.62
C ALA A 328 -6.20 9.27 -17.05
N GLY A 329 -6.30 8.16 -17.78
CA GLY A 329 -5.76 8.04 -19.13
C GLY A 329 -4.28 8.45 -19.24
N SER A 330 -3.99 9.48 -20.04
CA SER A 330 -2.62 10.00 -20.22
C SER A 330 -1.99 10.61 -18.96
N ALA A 331 -2.79 10.96 -17.95
CA ALA A 331 -2.33 11.52 -16.67
C ALA A 331 -2.16 10.46 -15.57
N MET A 332 -2.06 9.18 -15.93
CA MET A 332 -2.03 8.02 -15.02
C MET A 332 -0.97 8.15 -13.91
N GLU A 333 0.25 8.58 -14.21
CA GLU A 333 1.32 8.69 -13.20
C GLU A 333 0.97 9.68 -12.09
N ILE A 334 0.35 10.81 -12.44
CA ILE A 334 -0.06 11.83 -11.48
C ILE A 334 -1.22 11.32 -10.63
N ALA A 335 -2.22 10.69 -11.26
CA ALA A 335 -3.35 10.11 -10.55
C ALA A 335 -2.91 9.01 -9.58
N GLN A 336 -1.95 8.16 -9.94
CA GLN A 336 -1.35 7.16 -9.05
C GLN A 336 -0.62 7.82 -7.87
N SER A 337 0.15 8.88 -8.11
CA SER A 337 0.80 9.64 -7.03
C SER A 337 -0.20 10.27 -6.06
N MET A 338 -1.31 10.81 -6.60
CA MET A 338 -2.41 11.35 -5.78
C MET A 338 -3.11 10.26 -4.98
N LEU A 339 -3.37 9.10 -5.59
CA LEU A 339 -3.97 7.94 -4.92
C LEU A 339 -3.11 7.50 -3.74
N VAL A 340 -1.81 7.32 -3.93
CA VAL A 340 -0.87 6.97 -2.85
C VAL A 340 -0.88 8.03 -1.75
N THR A 341 -0.94 9.31 -2.11
CA THR A 341 -1.03 10.40 -1.13
C THR A 341 -2.32 10.32 -0.31
N MET A 342 -3.47 10.01 -0.93
CA MET A 342 -4.75 9.86 -0.23
C MET A 342 -4.77 8.64 0.68
N LEU A 343 -4.20 7.51 0.24
CA LEU A 343 -4.05 6.32 1.08
C LEU A 343 -3.17 6.62 2.30
N ASN A 344 -2.01 7.24 2.13
CA ASN A 344 -1.15 7.63 3.25
C ASN A 344 -1.81 8.65 4.20
N ALA A 345 -2.59 9.59 3.66
CA ALA A 345 -3.37 10.53 4.47
C ALA A 345 -4.43 9.81 5.30
N GLY A 346 -5.13 8.84 4.71
CA GLY A 346 -6.10 7.98 5.42
C GLY A 346 -5.44 7.11 6.48
N MET A 347 -4.26 6.55 6.16
CA MET A 347 -3.43 5.77 7.08
C MET A 347 -2.97 6.58 8.30
N ALA A 348 -2.74 7.89 8.16
CA ALA A 348 -2.45 8.77 9.29
C ALA A 348 -3.72 9.16 10.06
N ALA A 349 -4.81 9.46 9.36
CA ALA A 349 -6.06 9.93 9.96
C ALA A 349 -6.82 8.82 10.72
N GLY A 350 -6.76 7.57 10.22
CA GLY A 350 -7.45 6.43 10.81
C GLY A 350 -7.06 6.15 12.26
N PRO A 351 -5.77 5.93 12.59
CA PRO A 351 -5.33 5.70 13.96
C PRO A 351 -5.55 6.92 14.87
N PHE A 352 -5.46 8.14 14.32
CA PHE A 352 -5.76 9.36 15.07
C PHE A 352 -7.23 9.40 15.48
N LEU A 353 -8.16 9.18 14.53
CA LEU A 353 -9.60 9.10 14.80
C LEU A 353 -9.91 7.96 15.77
N GLY A 354 -9.37 6.76 15.50
CA GLY A 354 -9.54 5.58 16.34
C GLY A 354 -9.01 5.79 17.75
N GLY A 355 -7.88 6.48 17.91
CA GLY A 355 -7.31 6.82 19.21
C GLY A 355 -8.20 7.75 20.03
N ALA A 356 -8.78 8.78 19.40
CA ALA A 356 -9.72 9.68 20.05
C ALA A 356 -11.00 8.94 20.52
N LEU A 357 -11.55 8.09 19.66
CA LEU A 357 -12.72 7.27 19.98
C LEU A 357 -12.40 6.26 21.09
N TYR A 358 -11.26 5.59 20.97
CA TYR A 358 -10.82 4.59 21.96
C TYR A 358 -10.58 5.22 23.34
N ALA A 359 -9.97 6.40 23.39
CA ALA A 359 -9.72 7.12 24.64
C ALA A 359 -11.03 7.53 25.34
N ALA A 360 -12.07 7.89 24.56
CA ALA A 360 -13.34 8.34 25.10
C ALA A 360 -14.29 7.19 25.47
N HIS A 361 -14.31 6.10 24.72
CA HIS A 361 -15.36 5.07 24.80
C HIS A 361 -14.85 3.62 24.70
N GLY A 362 -13.55 3.38 24.72
CA GLY A 362 -12.96 2.07 24.50
C GLY A 362 -13.08 1.57 23.05
N THR A 363 -13.08 0.24 22.88
CA THR A 363 -13.08 -0.38 21.53
C THR A 363 -14.45 -0.37 20.83
N SER A 364 -15.54 -0.20 21.59
CA SER A 364 -16.93 -0.33 21.09
C SER A 364 -17.25 0.55 19.86
N PRO A 365 -16.88 1.85 19.80
CA PRO A 365 -17.23 2.69 18.65
C PRO A 365 -16.40 2.41 17.38
N LEU A 366 -15.27 1.71 17.48
CA LEU A 366 -14.35 1.50 16.34
C LEU A 366 -15.03 0.81 15.16
N PRO A 367 -15.70 -0.37 15.33
CA PRO A 367 -16.35 -1.04 14.20
C PRO A 367 -17.55 -0.25 13.67
N TRP A 368 -18.30 0.49 14.52
CA TRP A 368 -19.41 1.35 14.08
C TRP A 368 -18.92 2.51 13.19
N THR A 369 -17.82 3.15 13.57
CA THR A 369 -17.22 4.25 12.79
C THR A 369 -16.72 3.73 11.44
N SER A 370 -16.01 2.60 11.43
CA SER A 370 -15.56 1.96 10.20
C SER A 370 -16.73 1.50 9.33
N LEU A 371 -17.82 0.98 9.92
CA LEU A 371 -19.06 0.64 9.24
C LEU A 371 -19.66 1.86 8.51
N GLY A 372 -19.77 2.99 9.20
CA GLY A 372 -20.27 4.24 8.61
C GLY A 372 -19.44 4.73 7.43
N LEU A 373 -18.10 4.68 7.57
CA LEU A 373 -17.17 5.06 6.51
C LEU A 373 -17.28 4.11 5.29
N PHE A 374 -17.30 2.78 5.50
CA PHE A 374 -17.42 1.82 4.40
C PHE A 374 -18.78 1.85 3.74
N ALA A 375 -19.86 2.07 4.48
CA ALA A 375 -21.19 2.26 3.92
C ALA A 375 -21.25 3.54 3.05
N ALA A 376 -20.63 4.63 3.49
CA ALA A 376 -20.51 5.85 2.68
C ALA A 376 -19.67 5.64 1.42
N VAL A 377 -18.54 4.92 1.53
CA VAL A 377 -17.68 4.54 0.40
C VAL A 377 -18.44 3.66 -0.60
N LEU A 378 -19.19 2.67 -0.11
CA LEU A 378 -20.04 1.79 -0.95
C LEU A 378 -21.12 2.60 -1.67
N ALA A 379 -21.85 3.45 -0.96
CA ALA A 379 -22.90 4.29 -1.51
C ALA A 379 -22.33 5.26 -2.58
N LEU A 380 -21.21 5.91 -2.30
CA LEU A 380 -20.54 6.82 -3.23
C LEU A 380 -20.04 6.07 -4.48
N SER A 381 -19.46 4.88 -4.30
CA SER A 381 -19.00 4.03 -5.41
C SER A 381 -20.16 3.52 -6.26
N ALA A 382 -21.30 3.22 -5.67
CA ALA A 382 -22.51 2.81 -6.38
C ALA A 382 -23.14 3.97 -7.18
N ALA A 383 -23.27 5.15 -6.56
CA ALA A 383 -23.89 6.33 -7.15
C ALA A 383 -23.06 6.93 -8.29
N MET A 384 -21.74 7.04 -8.10
CA MET A 384 -20.82 7.68 -9.05
C MET A 384 -19.94 6.71 -9.84
N GLY A 385 -20.25 5.42 -9.76
CA GLY A 385 -19.40 4.35 -10.28
C GLY A 385 -19.29 4.32 -11.82
N ARG A 386 -20.16 4.98 -12.57
CA ARG A 386 -20.01 5.07 -14.04
C ARG A 386 -18.87 5.97 -14.46
N THR A 387 -18.56 6.99 -13.68
CA THR A 387 -17.47 7.94 -13.96
C THR A 387 -16.16 7.58 -13.27
N ALA A 388 -16.21 7.09 -12.03
CA ALA A 388 -15.03 6.74 -11.25
C ALA A 388 -14.55 5.28 -11.48
N PHE A 389 -15.47 4.37 -11.82
CA PHE A 389 -15.20 2.95 -12.04
C PHE A 389 -15.89 2.46 -13.33
N PRO A 390 -15.47 2.91 -14.54
CA PRO A 390 -16.12 2.57 -15.79
C PRO A 390 -16.08 1.07 -16.05
N ALA A 391 -17.20 0.53 -16.55
CA ALA A 391 -17.25 -0.84 -17.02
C ALA A 391 -16.42 -0.99 -18.31
N THR A 392 -15.75 -2.12 -18.50
CA THR A 392 -14.87 -2.36 -19.66
C THR A 392 -15.53 -2.23 -21.04
N ALA A 393 -16.87 -2.36 -21.11
CA ALA A 393 -17.64 -2.19 -22.34
C ALA A 393 -17.75 -0.74 -22.81
N ASP A 394 -17.79 0.23 -21.88
CA ASP A 394 -17.93 1.66 -22.20
C ASP A 394 -16.64 2.28 -22.75
N ALA A 395 -15.46 1.76 -22.39
CA ALA A 395 -14.18 2.22 -22.89
C ALA A 395 -13.93 1.91 -24.38
N ARG A 396 -14.66 0.95 -24.97
CA ARG A 396 -14.59 0.63 -26.40
C ARG A 396 -15.54 1.47 -27.26
N ALA A 397 -16.57 2.06 -26.67
CA ALA A 397 -17.54 2.88 -27.37
C ALA A 397 -17.07 4.32 -27.61
N GLU A 398 -16.09 4.81 -26.83
CA GLU A 398 -15.52 6.16 -26.97
C GLU A 398 -14.20 6.21 -27.76
N SER A 399 -13.73 5.08 -28.30
CA SER A 399 -12.61 5.11 -29.25
C SER A 399 -13.13 5.68 -30.59
N PRO A 400 -12.64 6.84 -31.06
CA PRO A 400 -13.10 7.36 -32.36
C PRO A 400 -12.80 6.30 -33.42
N ALA A 401 -13.80 6.04 -34.28
CA ALA A 401 -13.65 5.16 -35.41
C ALA A 401 -12.37 5.53 -36.20
N PRO A 402 -11.62 4.53 -36.68
CA PRO A 402 -10.46 4.81 -37.52
C PRO A 402 -10.90 5.77 -38.63
N GLN A 403 -10.27 6.94 -38.70
CA GLN A 403 -10.48 7.84 -39.82
C GLN A 403 -10.08 7.07 -41.09
N GLU A 404 -11.03 6.69 -41.91
CA GLU A 404 -10.78 6.20 -43.27
C GLU A 404 -9.95 7.29 -43.97
N GLN A 405 -8.68 7.00 -44.22
CA GLN A 405 -7.87 7.81 -45.11
C GLN A 405 -8.54 7.78 -46.49
N PRO A 406 -8.82 8.92 -47.12
CA PRO A 406 -9.36 8.95 -48.47
C PRO A 406 -8.39 8.23 -49.44
N ALA A 407 -8.88 7.23 -50.14
CA ALA A 407 -8.15 6.42 -51.10
C ALA A 407 -7.68 7.17 -52.35
N ASP A 408 -7.82 8.50 -52.42
CA ASP A 408 -7.57 9.31 -53.62
C ASP A 408 -6.17 9.91 -53.73
N ALA A 409 -5.19 9.56 -52.85
CA ALA A 409 -3.83 10.14 -52.94
C ALA A 409 -2.81 9.35 -53.82
N LEU A 410 -3.23 8.25 -54.44
CA LEU A 410 -2.32 7.40 -55.23
C LEU A 410 -2.58 7.43 -56.77
N ALA A 411 -3.48 8.27 -57.27
CA ALA A 411 -3.84 8.28 -58.69
C ALA A 411 -3.20 9.40 -59.58
N THR A 412 -2.27 10.22 -59.06
CA THR A 412 -1.77 11.40 -59.80
C THR A 412 -0.24 11.47 -60.05
N THR A 413 0.47 10.33 -60.05
CA THR A 413 1.92 10.34 -60.41
C THR A 413 2.29 9.35 -61.52
N SER A 414 1.43 9.16 -62.54
CA SER A 414 1.84 8.38 -63.75
C SER A 414 1.41 9.03 -65.07
N ARG A 415 1.60 10.33 -65.22
CA ARG A 415 1.52 10.98 -66.54
C ARG A 415 2.43 12.19 -66.58
N THR A 416 3.73 12.02 -66.83
CA THR A 416 4.65 12.91 -67.56
C THR A 416 6.02 12.28 -67.61
N ALA A 417 6.25 11.42 -68.58
CA ALA A 417 7.55 11.18 -69.23
C ALA A 417 7.23 10.49 -70.56
N GLY A 418 7.04 11.28 -71.60
CA GLY A 418 7.16 10.97 -73.00
C GLY A 418 8.14 11.95 -73.58
#